data_76e0160c7467f923f5f7e11e013c81b4
#
_entry.id   76e0160c7467f923f5f7e11e013c81b4
#
_cell.length_a   1.000
_cell.length_b   1.000
_cell.length_c   1.000
_cell.angle_alpha   90.00
_cell.angle_beta   90.00
_cell.angle_gamma   90.00
#
_symmetry.space_group_name_H-M   'P 1'
#
loop_
_entity.id
_entity.type
_entity.pdbx_description
1 polymer ?
#
loop_
_entity_poly.entity_id
_entity_poly.type
_entity_poly.pdbx_seq_one_letter_code
_entity_poly.pdbx_strand_id
1 'polypeptide(L)'
;SPEEGLERDNEAASIWEQFLPKDHIINGNKHDNFWEMGDTGPCGPCSEIHIDLRPAEERAKISGRDLVNHDHPQVIEIWNLVFMQYNRKADSSLEPLPAKVIDTGMGFERLCMALQGKTSNYDTDVFQPLIKSIAQMAGTEYGKNEQNDIAMRVIADHIRTIAFSITDGQLPSNAKAGYVIRR
;
A
#
# COMPACT_ATOMS: atom_id res chain seq x y z
N SER A 1 12.92 -8.08 13.61
CA SER A 1 13.37 -8.87 12.44
C SER A 1 14.62 -9.68 12.82
N PRO A 2 14.53 -11.00 12.91
CA PRO A 2 15.67 -11.85 13.27
C PRO A 2 16.85 -11.72 12.28
N GLU A 3 16.56 -11.48 11.00
CA GLU A 3 17.57 -11.31 9.94
C GLU A 3 18.45 -10.07 10.15
N GLU A 4 17.96 -9.08 10.89
CA GLU A 4 18.70 -7.89 11.30
C GLU A 4 19.30 -8.02 12.71
N GLY A 5 19.21 -9.19 13.33
CA GLY A 5 19.63 -9.39 14.73
C GLY A 5 18.74 -8.68 15.75
N LEU A 6 17.55 -8.26 15.33
CA LEU A 6 16.59 -7.57 16.19
C LEU A 6 15.58 -8.57 16.76
N GLU A 7 15.33 -8.46 18.06
CA GLU A 7 14.28 -9.24 18.71
C GLU A 7 12.89 -8.87 18.19
N ARG A 8 11.91 -9.74 18.49
CA ARG A 8 10.50 -9.46 18.21
C ARG A 8 10.05 -8.21 18.98
N ASP A 9 9.34 -7.32 18.33
CA ASP A 9 8.70 -6.16 18.97
C ASP A 9 7.46 -6.62 19.75
N ASN A 10 7.69 -6.96 21.03
CA ASN A 10 6.62 -7.38 21.93
C ASN A 10 5.76 -6.20 22.41
N GLU A 11 6.31 -4.99 22.41
CA GLU A 11 5.56 -3.78 22.76
C GLU A 11 4.49 -3.49 21.70
N ALA A 12 4.86 -3.44 20.42
CA ALA A 12 3.90 -3.27 19.31
C ALA A 12 2.84 -4.38 19.32
N ALA A 13 3.24 -5.64 19.50
CA ALA A 13 2.31 -6.75 19.57
C ALA A 13 1.29 -6.58 20.72
N SER A 14 1.76 -6.17 21.92
CA SER A 14 0.89 -5.94 23.09
C SER A 14 -0.10 -4.79 22.87
N ILE A 15 0.31 -3.77 22.12
CA ILE A 15 -0.56 -2.64 21.77
C ILE A 15 -1.65 -3.14 20.81
N TRP A 16 -1.28 -3.91 19.77
CA TRP A 16 -2.24 -4.47 18.83
C TRP A 16 -3.23 -5.45 19.49
N GLU A 17 -2.81 -6.22 20.49
CA GLU A 17 -3.69 -7.11 21.26
C GLU A 17 -4.84 -6.39 21.99
N GLN A 18 -4.75 -5.06 22.15
CA GLN A 18 -5.85 -4.27 22.72
C GLN A 18 -6.98 -4.00 21.70
N PHE A 19 -6.72 -4.15 20.42
CA PHE A 19 -7.64 -3.84 19.32
C PHE A 19 -8.06 -5.08 18.54
N LEU A 20 -7.22 -6.11 18.48
CA LEU A 20 -7.41 -7.29 17.64
C LEU A 20 -7.20 -8.57 18.46
N PRO A 21 -7.93 -9.65 18.12
CA PRO A 21 -7.64 -10.98 18.63
C PRO A 21 -6.19 -11.39 18.34
N LYS A 22 -5.58 -12.12 19.26
CA LYS A 22 -4.18 -12.52 19.17
C LYS A 22 -3.83 -13.32 17.91
N ASP A 23 -4.75 -14.11 17.41
CA ASP A 23 -4.61 -14.89 16.18
C ASP A 23 -4.67 -14.04 14.91
N HIS A 24 -5.10 -12.77 15.01
CA HIS A 24 -5.00 -11.79 13.93
C HIS A 24 -3.66 -11.03 13.91
N ILE A 25 -2.78 -11.25 14.88
CA ILE A 25 -1.46 -10.62 14.94
C ILE A 25 -0.44 -11.63 14.44
N ILE A 26 0.15 -11.34 13.28
CA ILE A 26 1.06 -12.23 12.56
C ILE A 26 2.47 -11.64 12.63
N ASN A 27 3.47 -12.49 12.85
CA ASN A 27 4.85 -12.07 12.73
C ASN A 27 5.27 -12.19 11.27
N GLY A 28 5.72 -11.08 10.67
CA GLY A 28 6.35 -11.08 9.36
C GLY A 28 7.88 -11.29 9.45
N ASN A 29 8.51 -11.36 8.30
CA ASN A 29 9.96 -11.45 8.12
C ASN A 29 10.56 -10.05 7.85
N LYS A 30 11.84 -9.98 7.49
CA LYS A 30 12.49 -8.71 7.16
C LYS A 30 11.85 -8.04 5.94
N HIS A 31 11.52 -8.80 4.92
CA HIS A 31 10.94 -8.28 3.69
C HIS A 31 9.63 -7.53 3.96
N ASP A 32 8.79 -8.06 4.84
CA ASP A 32 7.46 -7.53 5.10
C ASP A 32 7.44 -6.53 6.28
N ASN A 33 8.26 -6.75 7.32
CA ASN A 33 8.19 -5.97 8.56
C ASN A 33 9.49 -5.23 8.93
N PHE A 34 10.28 -4.86 7.93
CA PHE A 34 11.41 -3.96 8.12
C PHE A 34 11.53 -2.98 6.94
N TRP A 35 11.20 -1.74 7.15
CA TRP A 35 11.22 -0.70 6.12
C TRP A 35 12.58 -0.01 6.05
N GLU A 36 13.05 0.21 4.83
CA GLU A 36 14.31 0.90 4.53
C GLU A 36 14.07 1.96 3.46
N MET A 37 14.61 3.16 3.67
CA MET A 37 14.49 4.25 2.68
C MET A 37 15.23 3.91 1.37
N GLY A 38 16.27 3.09 1.46
CA GLY A 38 17.13 2.65 0.37
C GLY A 38 18.32 1.87 0.91
N ASP A 39 19.39 1.78 0.14
CA ASP A 39 20.62 1.08 0.55
C ASP A 39 21.25 1.68 1.82
N THR A 40 21.03 2.97 2.04
CA THR A 40 21.46 3.70 3.25
C THR A 40 20.38 4.70 3.65
N GLY A 41 20.34 5.04 4.93
CA GLY A 41 19.41 6.03 5.46
C GLY A 41 18.52 5.50 6.59
N PRO A 42 17.52 6.30 7.00
CA PRO A 42 16.60 5.91 8.06
C PRO A 42 15.87 4.59 7.74
N CYS A 43 15.73 3.76 8.76
CA CYS A 43 15.07 2.47 8.65
C CYS A 43 14.54 1.99 10.01
N GLY A 44 13.73 0.96 9.99
CA GLY A 44 13.24 0.35 11.21
C GLY A 44 12.16 -0.72 10.99
N PRO A 45 11.81 -1.46 12.04
CA PRO A 45 10.70 -2.40 11.98
C PRO A 45 9.38 -1.68 11.68
N CYS A 46 8.45 -2.40 11.09
CA CYS A 46 7.12 -1.86 10.82
C CYS A 46 6.01 -2.84 11.19
N SER A 47 4.81 -2.30 11.37
CA SER A 47 3.56 -3.03 11.45
C SER A 47 2.69 -2.69 10.25
N GLU A 48 2.02 -3.67 9.69
CA GLU A 48 1.09 -3.50 8.58
C GLU A 48 -0.32 -3.86 8.98
N ILE A 49 -1.29 -3.12 8.49
CA ILE A 49 -2.70 -3.49 8.60
C ILE A 49 -3.16 -4.04 7.26
N HIS A 50 -3.60 -5.29 7.28
CA HIS A 50 -4.18 -5.97 6.13
C HIS A 50 -5.68 -6.13 6.32
N ILE A 51 -6.42 -6.10 5.22
CA ILE A 51 -7.85 -6.38 5.19
C ILE A 51 -8.15 -7.51 4.22
N ASP A 52 -9.05 -8.41 4.64
CA ASP A 52 -9.58 -9.47 3.79
C ASP A 52 -10.95 -9.07 3.25
N LEU A 53 -11.00 -8.72 1.98
CA LEU A 53 -12.21 -8.27 1.27
C LEU A 53 -12.98 -9.42 0.61
N ARG A 54 -12.54 -10.66 0.78
CA ARG A 54 -13.19 -11.84 0.19
C ARG A 54 -14.58 -12.08 0.81
N PRO A 55 -15.49 -12.70 0.07
CA PRO A 55 -16.76 -13.16 0.60
C PRO A 55 -16.59 -14.10 1.81
N ALA A 56 -17.57 -14.10 2.71
CA ALA A 56 -17.53 -14.93 3.92
C ALA A 56 -17.33 -16.44 3.64
N GLU A 57 -17.87 -16.92 2.54
CA GLU A 57 -17.73 -18.32 2.11
C GLU A 57 -16.30 -18.70 1.74
N GLU A 58 -15.54 -17.78 1.15
CA GLU A 58 -14.13 -17.98 0.83
C GLU A 58 -13.26 -17.87 2.09
N ARG A 59 -13.57 -16.91 2.95
CA ARG A 59 -12.88 -16.75 4.25
C ARG A 59 -13.05 -17.95 5.16
N ALA A 60 -14.21 -18.64 5.07
CA ALA A 60 -14.46 -19.87 5.82
C ALA A 60 -13.63 -21.06 5.33
N LYS A 61 -13.21 -21.07 4.06
CA LYS A 61 -12.40 -22.16 3.48
C LYS A 61 -10.91 -22.00 3.77
N ILE A 62 -10.41 -20.78 3.63
CA ILE A 62 -9.02 -20.43 3.85
C ILE A 62 -8.98 -19.14 4.66
N SER A 63 -8.30 -19.16 5.79
CA SER A 63 -8.16 -17.98 6.64
C SER A 63 -7.42 -16.86 5.88
N GLY A 64 -7.87 -15.61 6.04
CA GLY A 64 -7.16 -14.44 5.53
C GLY A 64 -5.74 -14.34 6.07
N ARG A 65 -5.52 -14.80 7.30
CA ARG A 65 -4.21 -14.91 7.93
C ARG A 65 -3.18 -15.65 7.06
N ASP A 66 -3.60 -16.73 6.39
CA ASP A 66 -2.73 -17.57 5.58
C ASP A 66 -2.46 -16.98 4.19
N LEU A 67 -3.10 -15.86 3.87
CA LEU A 67 -2.99 -15.15 2.59
C LEU A 67 -2.34 -13.78 2.72
N VAL A 68 -2.02 -13.33 3.92
CA VAL A 68 -1.27 -12.08 4.16
C VAL A 68 0.11 -12.21 3.51
N ASN A 69 0.49 -11.22 2.70
CA ASN A 69 1.75 -11.15 1.95
C ASN A 69 1.99 -12.34 0.99
N HIS A 70 0.90 -12.93 0.47
CA HIS A 70 0.92 -13.98 -0.55
C HIS A 70 0.28 -13.52 -1.88
N ASP A 71 0.36 -12.23 -2.22
CA ASP A 71 -0.13 -11.63 -3.48
C ASP A 71 -1.61 -11.91 -3.79
N HIS A 72 -2.43 -12.14 -2.75
CA HIS A 72 -3.86 -12.35 -2.97
C HIS A 72 -4.56 -11.00 -3.27
N PRO A 73 -5.29 -10.86 -4.41
CA PRO A 73 -5.83 -9.57 -4.85
C PRO A 73 -6.89 -8.95 -3.92
N GLN A 74 -7.45 -9.71 -3.01
CA GLN A 74 -8.46 -9.26 -2.03
C GLN A 74 -8.02 -9.40 -0.57
N VAL A 75 -6.77 -9.79 -0.30
CA VAL A 75 -6.16 -9.75 1.03
C VAL A 75 -5.00 -8.79 0.95
N ILE A 76 -5.25 -7.53 1.26
CA ILE A 76 -4.37 -6.43 0.88
C ILE A 76 -3.93 -5.62 2.09
N GLU A 77 -2.70 -5.14 2.05
CA GLU A 77 -2.20 -4.11 2.94
C GLU A 77 -2.92 -2.78 2.64
N ILE A 78 -3.41 -2.13 3.69
CA ILE A 78 -4.02 -0.80 3.60
C ILE A 78 -3.21 0.28 4.33
N TRP A 79 -2.39 -0.11 5.30
CA TRP A 79 -1.63 0.84 6.12
C TRP A 79 -0.32 0.22 6.59
N ASN A 80 0.79 0.96 6.43
CA ASN A 80 2.09 0.63 6.98
C ASN A 80 2.48 1.65 8.05
N LEU A 81 2.88 1.18 9.23
CA LEU A 81 3.34 1.98 10.37
C LEU A 81 4.82 1.67 10.61
N VAL A 82 5.70 2.57 10.21
CA VAL A 82 7.15 2.41 10.31
C VAL A 82 7.66 3.01 11.62
N PHE A 83 8.35 2.19 12.42
CA PHE A 83 9.01 2.60 13.65
C PHE A 83 10.48 2.90 13.35
N MET A 84 10.76 4.11 12.85
CA MET A 84 12.13 4.51 12.50
C MET A 84 12.98 4.64 13.76
N GLN A 85 13.93 3.74 13.92
CA GLN A 85 14.80 3.65 15.09
C GLN A 85 16.27 3.62 14.71
N TYR A 86 16.60 3.34 13.44
CA TYR A 86 17.95 3.12 12.98
C TYR A 86 18.27 3.91 11.71
N ASN A 87 19.58 4.07 11.48
CA ASN A 87 20.15 4.53 10.23
C ASN A 87 21.00 3.40 9.64
N ARG A 88 20.70 2.97 8.41
CA ARG A 88 21.49 2.00 7.65
C ARG A 88 22.74 2.70 7.11
N LYS A 89 23.92 2.20 7.45
CA LYS A 89 25.19 2.69 6.93
C LYS A 89 25.62 1.95 5.65
N ALA A 90 26.62 2.51 4.95
CA ALA A 90 27.15 1.92 3.73
C ALA A 90 27.80 0.53 3.95
N ASP A 91 28.23 0.21 5.16
CA ASP A 91 28.74 -1.11 5.55
C ASP A 91 27.63 -2.08 5.99
N SER A 92 26.38 -1.72 5.76
CA SER A 92 25.17 -2.44 6.13
C SER A 92 24.90 -2.51 7.64
N SER A 93 25.68 -1.85 8.49
CA SER A 93 25.42 -1.80 9.93
C SER A 93 24.24 -0.88 10.26
N LEU A 94 23.58 -1.17 11.39
CA LEU A 94 22.50 -0.34 11.94
C LEU A 94 23.03 0.51 13.07
N GLU A 95 22.85 1.83 12.96
CA GLU A 95 23.15 2.79 14.01
C GLU A 95 21.84 3.34 14.59
N PRO A 96 21.64 3.32 15.92
CA PRO A 96 20.44 3.90 16.51
C PRO A 96 20.29 5.39 16.16
N LEU A 97 19.09 5.81 15.81
CA LEU A 97 18.76 7.23 15.64
C LEU A 97 18.74 7.94 17.01
N PRO A 98 19.07 9.23 17.06
CA PRO A 98 19.04 10.02 18.31
C PRO A 98 17.63 10.14 18.91
N ALA A 99 16.59 9.97 18.10
CA ALA A 99 15.21 9.92 18.53
C ALA A 99 14.46 8.84 17.73
N LYS A 100 13.58 8.13 18.41
CA LYS A 100 12.63 7.19 17.75
C LYS A 100 11.47 8.00 17.21
N VAL A 101 11.12 7.78 15.96
CA VAL A 101 10.00 8.44 15.28
C VAL A 101 9.13 7.41 14.60
N ILE A 102 7.86 7.76 14.39
CA ILE A 102 6.92 6.95 13.63
C ILE A 102 6.61 7.70 12.33
N ASP A 103 6.77 7.01 11.22
CA ASP A 103 6.29 7.44 9.91
C ASP A 103 5.26 6.45 9.41
N THR A 104 4.19 6.93 8.80
CA THR A 104 3.11 6.05 8.36
C THR A 104 2.72 6.32 6.92
N GLY A 105 2.43 5.25 6.17
CA GLY A 105 1.88 5.32 4.83
C GLY A 105 0.57 4.54 4.74
N MET A 106 -0.53 5.22 4.40
CA MET A 106 -1.83 4.59 4.19
C MET A 106 -2.25 4.73 2.73
N GLY A 107 -2.63 3.63 2.11
CA GLY A 107 -3.15 3.63 0.75
C GLY A 107 -4.54 4.27 0.70
N PHE A 108 -4.65 5.53 0.27
CA PHE A 108 -5.91 6.26 0.22
C PHE A 108 -6.97 5.50 -0.59
N GLU A 109 -6.64 5.05 -1.79
CA GLU A 109 -7.55 4.32 -2.68
C GLU A 109 -7.92 2.95 -2.11
N ARG A 110 -6.96 2.25 -1.50
CA ARG A 110 -7.21 0.96 -0.83
C ARG A 110 -8.15 1.13 0.37
N LEU A 111 -7.95 2.18 1.15
CA LEU A 111 -8.84 2.50 2.27
C LEU A 111 -10.26 2.83 1.79
N CYS A 112 -10.39 3.68 0.76
CA CYS A 112 -11.68 4.00 0.15
C CYS A 112 -12.39 2.74 -0.36
N MET A 113 -11.66 1.86 -1.03
CA MET A 113 -12.17 0.57 -1.52
C MET A 113 -12.71 -0.29 -0.37
N ALA A 114 -11.96 -0.42 0.71
CA ALA A 114 -12.34 -1.20 1.89
C ALA A 114 -13.60 -0.63 2.55
N LEU A 115 -13.65 0.69 2.78
CA LEU A 115 -14.78 1.36 3.43
C LEU A 115 -16.05 1.34 2.57
N GLN A 116 -15.92 1.36 1.26
CA GLN A 116 -17.05 1.30 0.33
C GLN A 116 -17.47 -0.14 -0.03
N GLY A 117 -16.83 -1.14 0.56
CA GLY A 117 -17.11 -2.55 0.29
C GLY A 117 -16.89 -2.95 -1.17
N LYS A 118 -15.88 -2.34 -1.83
CA LYS A 118 -15.50 -2.64 -3.20
C LYS A 118 -14.35 -3.63 -3.24
N THR A 119 -14.18 -4.28 -4.39
CA THR A 119 -13.09 -5.23 -4.66
C THR A 119 -12.05 -4.68 -5.62
N SER A 120 -12.27 -3.46 -6.13
CA SER A 120 -11.33 -2.73 -6.97
C SER A 120 -11.32 -1.25 -6.59
N ASN A 121 -10.13 -0.65 -6.53
CA ASN A 121 -9.97 0.80 -6.32
C ASN A 121 -10.75 1.61 -7.36
N TYR A 122 -10.82 1.10 -8.59
CA TYR A 122 -11.48 1.76 -9.72
C TYR A 122 -13.00 1.78 -9.62
N ASP A 123 -13.59 0.97 -8.75
CA ASP A 123 -15.04 0.92 -8.52
C ASP A 123 -15.51 1.85 -7.39
N THR A 124 -14.57 2.60 -6.82
CA THR A 124 -14.85 3.61 -5.79
C THR A 124 -15.33 4.93 -6.41
N ASP A 125 -15.89 5.79 -5.57
CA ASP A 125 -16.29 7.16 -5.95
C ASP A 125 -15.09 8.04 -6.35
N VAL A 126 -13.87 7.64 -5.99
CA VAL A 126 -12.62 8.32 -6.41
C VAL A 126 -12.39 8.22 -7.91
N PHE A 127 -12.64 7.05 -8.50
CA PHE A 127 -12.33 6.78 -9.91
C PHE A 127 -13.56 6.73 -10.82
N GLN A 128 -14.73 6.35 -10.31
CA GLN A 128 -15.92 6.17 -11.13
C GLN A 128 -16.35 7.41 -11.94
N PRO A 129 -16.25 8.65 -11.43
CA PRO A 129 -16.55 9.83 -12.26
C PRO A 129 -15.61 9.97 -13.46
N LEU A 130 -14.31 9.69 -13.28
CA LEU A 130 -13.32 9.74 -14.38
C LEU A 130 -13.60 8.64 -15.41
N ILE A 131 -13.78 7.40 -14.94
CA ILE A 131 -14.06 6.25 -15.82
C ILE A 131 -15.35 6.47 -16.63
N LYS A 132 -16.40 6.99 -16.02
CA LYS A 132 -17.65 7.32 -16.74
C LYS A 132 -17.45 8.37 -17.83
N SER A 133 -16.67 9.42 -17.54
CA SER A 133 -16.35 10.45 -18.52
C SER A 133 -15.51 9.90 -19.67
N ILE A 134 -14.52 9.05 -19.37
CA ILE A 134 -13.70 8.38 -20.39
C ILE A 134 -14.55 7.46 -21.27
N ALA A 135 -15.41 6.65 -20.65
CA ALA A 135 -16.32 5.76 -21.36
C ALA A 135 -17.24 6.51 -22.31
N GLN A 136 -17.83 7.64 -21.86
CA GLN A 136 -18.66 8.49 -22.69
C GLN A 136 -17.91 9.09 -23.87
N MET A 137 -16.70 9.60 -23.66
CA MET A 137 -15.86 10.16 -24.74
C MET A 137 -15.42 9.11 -25.76
N ALA A 138 -15.17 7.87 -25.30
CA ALA A 138 -14.76 6.76 -26.14
C ALA A 138 -15.93 6.04 -26.83
N GLY A 139 -17.18 6.40 -26.52
CA GLY A 139 -18.36 5.71 -27.05
C GLY A 139 -18.46 4.24 -26.62
N THR A 140 -17.96 3.91 -25.41
CA THR A 140 -17.96 2.56 -24.86
C THR A 140 -18.60 2.52 -23.47
N GLU A 141 -18.75 1.33 -22.91
CA GLU A 141 -19.32 1.13 -21.58
C GLU A 141 -18.34 0.34 -20.71
N TYR A 142 -18.07 0.83 -19.49
CA TYR A 142 -17.25 0.15 -18.51
C TYR A 142 -17.96 -1.10 -17.98
N GLY A 143 -17.20 -2.20 -17.84
CA GLY A 143 -17.72 -3.50 -17.39
C GLY A 143 -18.23 -4.41 -18.53
N LYS A 144 -18.08 -4.00 -19.81
CA LYS A 144 -18.52 -4.79 -20.97
C LYS A 144 -17.39 -5.49 -21.72
N ASN A 145 -16.18 -4.94 -21.66
CA ASN A 145 -15.02 -5.50 -22.35
C ASN A 145 -13.78 -5.28 -21.49
N GLU A 146 -13.12 -6.36 -21.12
CA GLU A 146 -11.96 -6.33 -20.21
C GLU A 146 -10.81 -5.46 -20.71
N GLN A 147 -10.49 -5.49 -22.01
CA GLN A 147 -9.42 -4.69 -22.58
C GLN A 147 -9.74 -3.19 -22.51
N ASN A 148 -11.00 -2.83 -22.82
CA ASN A 148 -11.45 -1.45 -22.70
C ASN A 148 -11.47 -1.00 -21.24
N ASP A 149 -11.88 -1.88 -20.32
CA ASP A 149 -11.91 -1.58 -18.89
C ASP A 149 -10.51 -1.32 -18.34
N ILE A 150 -9.52 -2.14 -18.72
CA ILE A 150 -8.11 -1.92 -18.38
C ILE A 150 -7.63 -0.58 -18.92
N ALA A 151 -7.89 -0.29 -20.21
CA ALA A 151 -7.49 0.97 -20.81
C ALA A 151 -8.11 2.19 -20.09
N MET A 152 -9.40 2.13 -19.76
CA MET A 152 -10.09 3.19 -19.02
C MET A 152 -9.52 3.39 -17.62
N ARG A 153 -9.18 2.30 -16.91
CA ARG A 153 -8.52 2.36 -15.59
C ARG A 153 -7.16 3.03 -15.68
N VAL A 154 -6.34 2.63 -16.64
CA VAL A 154 -5.00 3.22 -16.88
C VAL A 154 -5.11 4.72 -17.17
N ILE A 155 -6.03 5.14 -18.04
CA ILE A 155 -6.22 6.55 -18.38
C ILE A 155 -6.69 7.33 -17.12
N ALA A 156 -7.65 6.81 -16.37
CA ALA A 156 -8.17 7.47 -15.16
C ALA A 156 -7.09 7.65 -14.09
N ASP A 157 -6.26 6.62 -13.88
CA ASP A 157 -5.14 6.65 -12.93
C ASP A 157 -4.07 7.66 -13.36
N HIS A 158 -3.64 7.61 -14.61
CA HIS A 158 -2.61 8.49 -15.13
C HIS A 158 -3.05 9.96 -15.17
N ILE A 159 -4.27 10.25 -15.61
CA ILE A 159 -4.79 11.64 -15.61
C ILE A 159 -4.81 12.19 -14.19
N ARG A 160 -5.28 11.41 -13.23
CA ARG A 160 -5.31 11.82 -11.83
C ARG A 160 -3.90 12.08 -11.30
N THR A 161 -2.98 11.17 -11.52
CA THR A 161 -1.58 11.30 -11.13
C THR A 161 -0.93 12.55 -11.73
N ILE A 162 -1.10 12.77 -13.04
CA ILE A 162 -0.56 13.93 -13.76
C ILE A 162 -1.15 15.24 -13.20
N ALA A 163 -2.47 15.29 -13.00
CA ALA A 163 -3.13 16.49 -12.52
C ALA A 163 -2.65 16.90 -11.11
N PHE A 164 -2.54 15.93 -10.18
CA PHE A 164 -2.02 16.20 -8.84
C PHE A 164 -0.53 16.58 -8.86
N SER A 165 0.29 15.87 -9.63
CA SER A 165 1.71 16.18 -9.76
C SER A 165 1.95 17.60 -10.28
N ILE A 166 1.20 18.03 -11.30
CA ILE A 166 1.28 19.39 -11.83
C ILE A 166 0.83 20.42 -10.79
N THR A 167 -0.23 20.13 -10.05
CA THR A 167 -0.74 20.99 -8.97
C THR A 167 0.29 21.18 -7.87
N ASP A 168 1.05 20.14 -7.55
CA ASP A 168 2.15 20.18 -6.59
C ASP A 168 3.43 20.81 -7.15
N GLY A 169 3.39 21.33 -8.38
CA GLY A 169 4.48 22.04 -9.03
C GLY A 169 5.46 21.16 -9.79
N GLN A 170 5.20 19.86 -9.89
CA GLN A 170 6.05 18.94 -10.67
C GLN A 170 5.57 18.88 -12.12
N LEU A 171 6.23 19.61 -13.01
CA LEU A 171 5.88 19.64 -14.44
C LEU A 171 6.55 18.50 -15.22
N PRO A 172 5.91 18.03 -16.32
CA PRO A 172 6.55 17.12 -17.27
C PRO A 172 7.86 17.70 -17.81
N SER A 173 8.91 16.89 -17.83
CA SER A 173 10.23 17.31 -18.33
C SER A 173 11.03 16.14 -18.93
N ASN A 174 12.24 16.40 -19.39
CA ASN A 174 13.12 15.39 -19.98
C ASN A 174 14.02 14.69 -18.95
N ALA A 175 13.94 15.07 -17.66
CA ALA A 175 14.83 14.56 -16.62
C ALA A 175 14.10 14.44 -15.27
N LYS A 176 14.68 13.64 -14.36
CA LYS A 176 14.22 13.44 -12.97
C LYS A 176 12.75 13.04 -12.90
N ALA A 177 12.05 13.45 -11.85
CA ALA A 177 10.64 13.14 -11.65
C ALA A 177 9.74 13.62 -12.81
N GLY A 178 10.04 14.76 -13.42
CA GLY A 178 9.28 15.27 -14.56
C GLY A 178 9.33 14.36 -15.80
N TYR A 179 10.38 13.55 -15.95
CA TYR A 179 10.43 12.53 -17.00
C TYR A 179 9.40 11.43 -16.80
N VAL A 180 9.19 11.02 -15.55
CA VAL A 180 8.17 9.98 -15.21
C VAL A 180 6.77 10.49 -15.55
N ILE A 181 6.47 11.76 -15.21
CA ILE A 181 5.15 12.37 -15.51
C ILE A 181 4.94 12.53 -17.02
N ARG A 182 6.01 12.81 -17.77
CA ARG A 182 5.93 12.94 -19.22
C ARG A 182 5.74 11.60 -19.95
N ARG A 183 6.29 10.52 -19.42
CA ARG A 183 6.27 9.19 -20.02
C ARG A 183 4.88 8.55 -19.96
#